data_55557978c66fda40a0fd3d4dcfa9c692
#
_entry.id   55557978c66fda40a0fd3d4dcfa9c692
#
_cell.length_a   1.000
_cell.length_b   1.000
_cell.length_c   1.000
_cell.angle_alpha   90.00
_cell.angle_beta   90.00
_cell.angle_gamma   90.00
#
_symmetry.space_group_name_H-M   'P 1'
#
loop_
_entity.id
_entity.type
_entity.pdbx_description
1 polymer ?
#
loop_
_entity_poly.entity_id
_entity_poly.type
_entity_poly.pdbx_seq_one_letter_code
_entity_poly.pdbx_strand_id
1 'polypeptide(L)'
;THCISSAASDVYKRQDLGRLKAVFLKDGTVTPGNSSGINDGAAALLLTTFEEAKKRSIQPLVKIISWASVGVDPTLMGLGPIEAVREAVKKAKWNLNDIDLFEINEAFAAQSIAVIRELNIDENKVNVNGGAIALGHPIGASGARILVTLIHEMIKQKKNKGCATL
;
A
#
# COMPACT_ATOMS: atom_id res chain seq x y z
N THR A 1 10.65 -3.36 -11.24
CA THR A 1 11.06 -1.98 -11.57
C THR A 1 9.96 -0.95 -11.38
N HIS A 2 8.74 -1.36 -11.00
CA HIS A 2 7.61 -0.44 -10.81
C HIS A 2 7.46 0.08 -9.36
N CYS A 3 8.27 -0.40 -8.41
CA CYS A 3 8.27 0.09 -7.03
C CYS A 3 8.93 1.47 -6.85
N ILE A 4 9.45 2.07 -7.92
CA ILE A 4 9.89 3.46 -7.89
C ILE A 4 8.92 4.22 -8.76
N SER A 5 8.06 5.02 -8.14
CA SER A 5 7.10 5.80 -8.90
C SER A 5 7.83 6.76 -9.85
N SER A 6 7.19 7.10 -10.94
CA SER A 6 7.71 8.03 -11.94
C SER A 6 8.23 9.35 -11.34
N ALA A 7 7.58 9.85 -10.30
CA ALA A 7 7.99 11.10 -9.62
C ALA A 7 9.35 10.99 -8.92
N ALA A 8 9.70 9.84 -8.34
CA ALA A 8 11.03 9.63 -7.75
C ALA A 8 12.10 9.43 -8.85
N SER A 9 11.77 8.86 -9.99
CA SER A 9 12.68 8.68 -11.11
C SER A 9 13.04 9.99 -11.81
N ASP A 10 12.18 11.00 -11.74
CA ASP A 10 12.45 12.32 -12.34
C ASP A 10 13.46 13.15 -11.53
N VAL A 11 13.61 12.86 -10.23
CA VAL A 11 14.52 13.58 -9.33
C VAL A 11 15.92 12.97 -9.31
N TYR A 12 16.02 11.64 -9.47
CA TYR A 12 17.30 10.91 -9.38
C TYR A 12 17.55 10.06 -10.62
N LYS A 13 18.67 10.30 -11.30
CA LYS A 13 19.15 9.36 -12.33
C LYS A 13 19.57 8.05 -11.65
N ARG A 14 19.38 6.93 -12.32
CA ARG A 14 19.74 5.59 -11.80
C ARG A 14 21.18 5.52 -11.24
N GLN A 15 22.11 6.24 -11.87
CA GLN A 15 23.50 6.34 -11.42
C GLN A 15 23.65 7.06 -10.08
N ASP A 16 22.81 8.07 -9.81
CA ASP A 16 22.84 8.81 -8.55
C ASP A 16 22.25 7.99 -7.41
N LEU A 17 21.20 7.20 -7.67
CA LEU A 17 20.67 6.22 -6.71
C LEU A 17 21.72 5.20 -6.28
N GLY A 18 22.57 4.73 -7.21
CA GLY A 18 23.65 3.79 -6.92
C GLY A 18 24.78 4.37 -6.06
N ARG A 19 24.88 5.70 -5.92
CA ARG A 19 25.87 6.38 -5.06
C ARG A 19 25.41 6.62 -3.64
N LEU A 20 24.11 6.44 -3.37
CA LEU A 20 23.55 6.65 -2.04
C LEU A 20 24.05 5.59 -1.07
N LYS A 21 24.43 6.04 0.12
CA LYS A 21 24.88 5.14 1.19
C LYS A 21 23.69 4.47 1.87
N ALA A 22 23.90 3.22 2.26
CA ALA A 22 22.94 2.50 3.11
C ALA A 22 22.78 3.20 4.47
N VAL A 23 21.55 3.27 4.98
CA VAL A 23 21.21 4.03 6.19
C VAL A 23 21.33 3.19 7.46
N PHE A 24 20.95 1.92 7.40
CA PHE A 24 20.83 1.08 8.60
C PHE A 24 22.01 0.11 8.77
N LEU A 25 22.49 -0.48 7.70
CA LEU A 25 23.61 -1.43 7.71
C LEU A 25 24.70 -0.94 6.78
N LYS A 26 25.97 -1.08 7.16
CA LYS A 26 27.13 -0.60 6.39
C LYS A 26 27.12 -1.07 4.92
N ASP A 27 26.75 -2.33 4.70
CA ASP A 27 26.66 -2.94 3.36
C ASP A 27 25.21 -3.31 3.01
N GLY A 28 24.25 -2.57 3.56
CA GLY A 28 22.81 -2.78 3.35
C GLY A 28 22.32 -2.21 2.03
N THR A 29 21.06 -2.51 1.70
CA THR A 29 20.40 -2.09 0.45
C THR A 29 19.44 -0.92 0.63
N VAL A 30 19.08 -0.56 1.87
CA VAL A 30 18.13 0.51 2.15
C VAL A 30 18.85 1.85 2.21
N THR A 31 18.47 2.74 1.30
CA THR A 31 19.05 4.08 1.13
C THR A 31 17.93 5.14 1.14
N PRO A 32 18.26 6.44 1.27
CA PRO A 32 17.26 7.49 1.14
C PRO A 32 16.50 7.48 -0.18
N GLY A 33 17.08 6.94 -1.25
CA GLY A 33 16.47 6.89 -2.59
C GLY A 33 15.49 5.75 -2.79
N ASN A 34 15.41 4.78 -1.87
CA ASN A 34 14.47 3.67 -1.92
C ASN A 34 13.68 3.50 -0.61
N SER A 35 13.59 4.60 0.14
CA SER A 35 12.80 4.73 1.37
C SER A 35 11.80 5.86 1.22
N SER A 36 10.65 5.73 1.88
CA SER A 36 9.69 6.84 1.96
C SER A 36 10.23 7.97 2.84
N GLY A 37 9.88 9.20 2.50
CA GLY A 37 10.08 10.34 3.39
C GLY A 37 9.03 10.35 4.51
N ILE A 38 9.41 10.87 5.69
CA ILE A 38 8.45 11.21 6.75
C ILE A 38 7.86 12.57 6.37
N ASN A 39 6.58 12.62 6.10
CA ASN A 39 5.91 13.79 5.54
C ASN A 39 4.65 14.14 6.33
N ASP A 40 4.24 15.38 6.23
CA ASP A 40 2.91 15.80 6.66
C ASP A 40 1.88 15.40 5.61
N GLY A 41 0.68 15.05 6.07
CA GLY A 41 -0.40 14.69 5.18
C GLY A 41 -1.69 14.43 5.94
N ALA A 42 -2.82 14.54 5.24
CA ALA A 42 -4.12 14.22 5.77
C ALA A 42 -4.98 13.49 4.73
N ALA A 43 -5.82 12.60 5.21
CA ALA A 43 -6.83 11.94 4.40
C ALA A 43 -8.07 11.70 5.27
N ALA A 44 -9.25 11.73 4.67
CA ALA A 44 -10.49 11.52 5.36
C ALA A 44 -11.40 10.54 4.62
N LEU A 45 -12.05 9.67 5.37
CA LEU A 45 -13.03 8.71 4.91
C LEU A 45 -14.29 8.82 5.78
N LEU A 46 -15.45 8.88 5.15
CA LEU A 46 -16.71 8.75 5.84
C LEU A 46 -17.14 7.28 5.83
N LEU A 47 -17.23 6.69 7.02
CA LEU A 47 -17.69 5.32 7.20
C LEU A 47 -19.08 5.31 7.84
N THR A 48 -19.92 4.41 7.38
CA THR A 48 -21.25 4.20 7.93
C THR A 48 -21.70 2.76 7.72
N THR A 49 -22.77 2.34 8.41
CA THR A 49 -23.39 1.05 8.11
C THR A 49 -24.24 1.13 6.86
N PHE A 50 -24.52 -0.04 6.29
CA PHE A 50 -25.38 -0.11 5.10
C PHE A 50 -26.81 0.41 5.39
N GLU A 51 -27.32 0.11 6.59
CA GLU A 51 -28.64 0.55 7.03
C GLU A 51 -28.71 2.08 7.13
N GLU A 52 -27.70 2.70 7.72
CA GLU A 52 -27.67 4.16 7.87
C GLU A 52 -27.46 4.86 6.51
N ALA A 53 -26.63 4.31 5.63
CA ALA A 53 -26.49 4.82 4.27
C ALA A 53 -27.81 4.80 3.53
N LYS A 54 -28.56 3.68 3.62
CA LYS A 54 -29.88 3.55 3.01
C LYS A 54 -30.89 4.54 3.58
N LYS A 55 -30.91 4.68 4.91
CA LYS A 55 -31.82 5.63 5.60
C LYS A 55 -31.57 7.08 5.15
N ARG A 56 -30.33 7.45 4.91
CA ARG A 56 -29.92 8.80 4.46
C ARG A 56 -29.88 8.94 2.94
N SER A 57 -30.28 7.93 2.18
CA SER A 57 -30.17 7.93 0.71
C SER A 57 -28.76 8.24 0.19
N ILE A 58 -27.74 7.80 0.94
CA ILE A 58 -26.34 7.93 0.53
C ILE A 58 -25.94 6.71 -0.29
N GLN A 59 -25.35 6.95 -1.47
CA GLN A 59 -24.79 5.90 -2.29
C GLN A 59 -23.33 5.64 -1.85
N PRO A 60 -23.02 4.47 -1.24
CA PRO A 60 -21.65 4.15 -0.88
C PRO A 60 -20.75 4.00 -2.11
N LEU A 61 -19.52 4.45 -2.04
CA LEU A 61 -18.53 4.25 -3.10
C LEU A 61 -18.05 2.80 -3.13
N VAL A 62 -17.81 2.21 -1.96
CA VAL A 62 -17.35 0.84 -1.79
C VAL A 62 -17.92 0.24 -0.51
N LYS A 63 -17.77 -1.07 -0.36
CA LYS A 63 -18.07 -1.81 0.86
C LYS A 63 -16.78 -2.43 1.40
N ILE A 64 -16.49 -2.21 2.67
CA ILE A 64 -15.42 -2.95 3.38
C ILE A 64 -15.95 -4.36 3.67
N ILE A 65 -15.31 -5.38 3.09
CA ILE A 65 -15.72 -6.77 3.21
C ILE A 65 -15.11 -7.42 4.45
N SER A 66 -13.84 -7.15 4.68
CA SER A 66 -13.09 -7.69 5.82
C SER A 66 -11.92 -6.80 6.17
N TRP A 67 -11.36 -7.03 7.34
CA TRP A 67 -10.12 -6.42 7.79
C TRP A 67 -9.38 -7.35 8.75
N ALA A 68 -8.07 -7.18 8.85
CA ALA A 68 -7.22 -7.91 9.76
C ALA A 68 -6.11 -7.02 10.32
N SER A 69 -5.70 -7.34 11.53
CA SER A 69 -4.50 -6.83 12.17
C SER A 69 -3.75 -8.02 12.74
N VAL A 70 -2.46 -8.07 12.54
CA VAL A 70 -1.61 -9.18 12.97
C VAL A 70 -0.38 -8.64 13.68
N GLY A 71 0.15 -9.43 14.63
CA GLY A 71 1.45 -9.19 15.23
C GLY A 71 2.52 -10.01 14.52
N VAL A 72 3.71 -9.43 14.36
CA VAL A 72 4.89 -10.11 13.82
C VAL A 72 6.09 -9.82 14.71
N ASP A 73 7.17 -10.57 14.53
CA ASP A 73 8.43 -10.28 15.19
C ASP A 73 8.85 -8.82 14.86
N PRO A 74 9.16 -7.99 15.89
CA PRO A 74 9.52 -6.59 15.66
C PRO A 74 10.72 -6.41 14.72
N THR A 75 11.63 -7.37 14.66
CA THR A 75 12.77 -7.35 13.75
C THR A 75 12.38 -7.56 12.29
N LEU A 76 11.19 -8.07 12.05
CA LEU A 76 10.60 -8.36 10.74
C LEU A 76 9.33 -7.53 10.48
N MET A 77 9.16 -6.39 11.14
CA MET A 77 7.93 -5.60 11.08
C MET A 77 7.45 -5.30 9.64
N GLY A 78 8.38 -5.10 8.71
CA GLY A 78 8.06 -4.85 7.30
C GLY A 78 7.35 -6.00 6.59
N LEU A 79 7.35 -7.20 7.15
CA LEU A 79 6.65 -8.37 6.62
C LEU A 79 5.22 -8.56 7.18
N GLY A 80 4.81 -7.71 8.14
CA GLY A 80 3.47 -7.72 8.70
C GLY A 80 2.33 -7.76 7.67
N PRO A 81 2.42 -6.98 6.57
CA PRO A 81 1.42 -7.00 5.49
C PRO A 81 1.12 -8.38 4.93
N ILE A 82 2.09 -9.30 4.92
CA ILE A 82 1.92 -10.66 4.37
C ILE A 82 0.79 -11.39 5.10
N GLU A 83 0.92 -11.54 6.40
CA GLU A 83 -0.07 -12.26 7.20
C GLU A 83 -1.38 -11.46 7.36
N ALA A 84 -1.30 -10.14 7.41
CA ALA A 84 -2.48 -9.29 7.46
C ALA A 84 -3.35 -9.45 6.20
N VAL A 85 -2.74 -9.47 5.01
CA VAL A 85 -3.44 -9.71 3.74
C VAL A 85 -4.02 -11.12 3.69
N ARG A 86 -3.23 -12.15 4.05
CA ARG A 86 -3.69 -13.54 4.08
C ARG A 86 -4.93 -13.70 4.96
N GLU A 87 -4.89 -13.14 6.16
CA GLU A 87 -6.01 -13.22 7.10
C GLU A 87 -7.23 -12.42 6.65
N ALA A 88 -7.03 -11.22 6.09
CA ALA A 88 -8.13 -10.41 5.56
C ALA A 88 -8.82 -11.12 4.37
N VAL A 89 -8.05 -11.67 3.44
CA VAL A 89 -8.57 -12.40 2.28
C VAL A 89 -9.33 -13.66 2.70
N LYS A 90 -8.80 -14.40 3.68
CA LYS A 90 -9.47 -15.56 4.28
C LYS A 90 -10.82 -15.18 4.91
N LYS A 91 -10.87 -14.10 5.70
CA LYS A 91 -12.12 -13.58 6.28
C LYS A 91 -13.13 -13.15 5.22
N ALA A 92 -12.66 -12.57 4.13
CA ALA A 92 -13.50 -12.22 2.98
C ALA A 92 -14.04 -13.45 2.23
N LYS A 93 -13.47 -14.63 2.45
CA LYS A 93 -13.70 -15.85 1.67
C LYS A 93 -13.38 -15.66 0.19
N TRP A 94 -12.33 -14.90 -0.09
CA TRP A 94 -11.80 -14.67 -1.43
C TRP A 94 -10.54 -15.48 -1.67
N ASN A 95 -10.12 -15.58 -2.94
CA ASN A 95 -8.76 -15.98 -3.28
C ASN A 95 -7.91 -14.72 -3.54
N LEU A 96 -6.63 -14.78 -3.21
CA LEU A 96 -5.73 -13.65 -3.42
C LEU A 96 -5.66 -13.23 -4.90
N ASN A 97 -5.72 -14.20 -5.80
CA ASN A 97 -5.70 -13.97 -7.25
C ASN A 97 -6.95 -13.24 -7.79
N ASP A 98 -8.05 -13.27 -7.03
CA ASP A 98 -9.28 -12.58 -7.40
C ASP A 98 -9.21 -11.05 -7.18
N ILE A 99 -8.17 -10.58 -6.48
CA ILE A 99 -8.00 -9.16 -6.19
C ILE A 99 -7.51 -8.45 -7.45
N ASP A 100 -8.19 -7.38 -7.80
CA ASP A 100 -7.92 -6.60 -9.00
C ASP A 100 -6.79 -5.59 -8.78
N LEU A 101 -6.78 -4.93 -7.62
CA LEU A 101 -5.83 -3.87 -7.27
C LEU A 101 -5.37 -3.96 -5.82
N PHE A 102 -4.11 -3.63 -5.61
CA PHE A 102 -3.49 -3.53 -4.30
C PHE A 102 -2.90 -2.13 -4.06
N GLU A 103 -3.11 -1.60 -2.87
CA GLU A 103 -2.34 -0.48 -2.33
C GLU A 103 -1.52 -1.01 -1.14
N ILE A 104 -0.24 -1.19 -1.35
CA ILE A 104 0.73 -1.65 -0.34
C ILE A 104 1.59 -0.44 0.03
N ASN A 105 1.56 -0.03 1.29
CA ASN A 105 2.36 1.11 1.71
C ASN A 105 3.85 0.84 1.55
N GLU A 106 4.54 1.72 0.82
CA GLU A 106 5.97 1.62 0.53
C GLU A 106 6.79 2.34 1.60
N ALA A 107 6.86 1.79 2.81
CA ALA A 107 7.78 2.32 3.81
C ALA A 107 9.23 2.23 3.28
N PHE A 108 9.56 1.08 2.68
CA PHE A 108 10.83 0.79 2.01
C PHE A 108 10.57 -0.05 0.76
N ALA A 109 11.34 0.19 -0.31
CA ALA A 109 11.22 -0.61 -1.54
C ALA A 109 11.53 -2.10 -1.28
N ALA A 110 12.55 -2.39 -0.48
CA ALA A 110 12.93 -3.76 -0.12
C ALA A 110 11.79 -4.51 0.59
N GLN A 111 11.10 -3.82 1.51
CA GLN A 111 9.94 -4.36 2.23
C GLN A 111 8.77 -4.64 1.27
N SER A 112 8.43 -3.69 0.42
CA SER A 112 7.33 -3.85 -0.55
C SER A 112 7.59 -4.98 -1.52
N ILE A 113 8.82 -5.10 -2.04
CA ILE A 113 9.24 -6.21 -2.91
C ILE A 113 9.10 -7.56 -2.20
N ALA A 114 9.53 -7.65 -0.93
CA ALA A 114 9.41 -8.87 -0.15
C ALA A 114 7.94 -9.29 0.02
N VAL A 115 7.05 -8.34 0.34
CA VAL A 115 5.61 -8.60 0.49
C VAL A 115 5.00 -9.07 -0.83
N ILE A 116 5.27 -8.39 -1.94
CA ILE A 116 4.75 -8.73 -3.27
C ILE A 116 5.19 -10.15 -3.67
N ARG A 117 6.47 -10.47 -3.50
CA ARG A 117 7.03 -11.80 -3.83
C ARG A 117 6.45 -12.90 -2.97
N GLU A 118 6.38 -12.69 -1.67
CA GLU A 118 5.88 -13.70 -0.72
C GLU A 118 4.37 -13.98 -0.90
N LEU A 119 3.60 -12.98 -1.29
CA LEU A 119 2.19 -13.11 -1.64
C LEU A 119 1.97 -13.56 -3.10
N ASN A 120 3.02 -13.63 -3.91
CA ASN A 120 2.95 -13.93 -5.35
C ASN A 120 1.94 -13.06 -6.10
N ILE A 121 1.97 -11.76 -5.84
CA ILE A 121 1.08 -10.76 -6.45
C ILE A 121 1.69 -10.25 -7.75
N ASP A 122 0.85 -10.06 -8.76
CA ASP A 122 1.23 -9.38 -10.00
C ASP A 122 1.54 -7.90 -9.71
N GLU A 123 2.80 -7.50 -9.94
CA GLU A 123 3.29 -6.13 -9.69
C GLU A 123 2.50 -5.07 -10.46
N ASN A 124 1.90 -5.41 -11.59
CA ASN A 124 1.09 -4.48 -12.39
C ASN A 124 -0.25 -4.11 -11.71
N LYS A 125 -0.63 -4.83 -10.67
CA LYS A 125 -1.82 -4.55 -9.86
C LYS A 125 -1.51 -3.74 -8.60
N VAL A 126 -0.23 -3.47 -8.30
CA VAL A 126 0.21 -2.85 -7.05
C VAL A 126 0.57 -1.40 -7.26
N ASN A 127 0.02 -0.51 -6.40
CA ASN A 127 0.36 0.91 -6.35
C ASN A 127 0.40 1.57 -7.74
N VAL A 128 -0.61 1.32 -8.53
CA VAL A 128 -0.67 1.72 -9.96
C VAL A 128 -0.57 3.23 -10.20
N ASN A 129 -0.79 4.02 -9.17
CA ASN A 129 -0.60 5.48 -9.19
C ASN A 129 0.68 5.93 -8.46
N GLY A 130 1.58 5.00 -8.17
CA GLY A 130 2.75 5.25 -7.32
C GLY A 130 2.44 5.10 -5.83
N GLY A 131 3.47 4.99 -5.01
CA GLY A 131 3.39 4.74 -3.57
C GLY A 131 4.14 5.75 -2.72
N ALA A 132 4.35 5.41 -1.46
CA ALA A 132 4.88 6.31 -0.45
C ALA A 132 6.32 6.76 -0.70
N ILE A 133 7.13 6.00 -1.44
CA ILE A 133 8.49 6.41 -1.78
C ILE A 133 8.48 7.72 -2.57
N ALA A 134 7.50 7.89 -3.45
CA ALA A 134 7.36 9.12 -4.23
C ALA A 134 6.44 10.16 -3.58
N LEU A 135 5.33 9.71 -3.01
CA LEU A 135 4.27 10.59 -2.50
C LEU A 135 4.55 11.06 -1.06
N GLY A 136 5.38 10.33 -0.33
CA GLY A 136 5.59 10.51 1.09
C GLY A 136 4.77 9.56 1.98
N HIS A 137 5.20 9.43 3.24
CA HIS A 137 4.57 8.56 4.23
C HIS A 137 4.14 9.34 5.46
N PRO A 138 2.98 10.02 5.41
CA PRO A 138 2.40 10.67 6.58
C PRO A 138 1.85 9.59 7.52
N ILE A 139 2.68 9.09 8.42
CA ILE A 139 2.44 7.86 9.22
C ILE A 139 1.03 7.80 9.80
N GLY A 140 0.56 8.87 10.44
CA GLY A 140 -0.77 8.93 11.03
C GLY A 140 -1.93 8.97 10.03
N ALA A 141 -1.66 9.27 8.76
CA ALA A 141 -2.69 9.37 7.71
C ALA A 141 -2.56 8.28 6.64
N SER A 142 -1.47 7.51 6.62
CA SER A 142 -1.16 6.58 5.52
C SER A 142 -2.23 5.53 5.30
N GLY A 143 -2.83 4.96 6.36
CA GLY A 143 -3.92 4.00 6.20
C GLY A 143 -5.12 4.58 5.45
N ALA A 144 -5.54 5.78 5.81
CA ALA A 144 -6.62 6.48 5.10
C ALA A 144 -6.19 6.87 3.68
N ARG A 145 -4.96 7.35 3.50
CA ARG A 145 -4.41 7.74 2.19
C ARG A 145 -4.44 6.59 1.18
N ILE A 146 -3.89 5.42 1.55
CA ILE A 146 -3.85 4.27 0.62
C ILE A 146 -5.27 3.78 0.28
N LEU A 147 -6.17 3.79 1.26
CA LEU A 147 -7.55 3.38 1.02
C LEU A 147 -8.29 4.36 0.10
N VAL A 148 -8.10 5.66 0.26
CA VAL A 148 -8.64 6.68 -0.66
C VAL A 148 -8.12 6.45 -2.08
N THR A 149 -6.81 6.25 -2.25
CA THR A 149 -6.19 5.98 -3.55
C THR A 149 -6.80 4.73 -4.21
N LEU A 150 -6.89 3.63 -3.45
CA LEU A 150 -7.47 2.38 -3.91
C LEU A 150 -8.92 2.55 -4.38
N ILE A 151 -9.77 3.18 -3.59
CA ILE A 151 -11.18 3.39 -3.90
C ILE A 151 -11.35 4.15 -5.22
N HIS A 152 -10.65 5.27 -5.37
CA HIS A 152 -10.75 6.09 -6.57
C HIS A 152 -10.22 5.36 -7.81
N GLU A 153 -9.14 4.60 -7.67
CA GLU A 153 -8.60 3.83 -8.80
C GLU A 153 -9.49 2.65 -9.18
N MET A 154 -10.10 1.97 -8.20
CA MET A 154 -11.11 0.94 -8.47
C MET A 154 -12.28 1.49 -9.27
N ILE A 155 -12.79 2.66 -8.90
CA ILE A 155 -13.90 3.32 -9.62
C ILE A 155 -13.47 3.68 -11.05
N LYS A 156 -12.32 4.31 -11.21
CA LYS A 156 -11.76 4.74 -12.50
C LYS A 156 -11.56 3.55 -13.45
N GLN A 157 -10.99 2.45 -12.96
CA GLN A 157 -10.74 1.24 -13.74
C GLN A 157 -11.93 0.27 -13.79
N LYS A 158 -13.06 0.58 -13.13
CA LYS A 158 -14.23 -0.31 -13.00
C LYS A 158 -13.88 -1.67 -12.40
N LYS A 159 -13.02 -1.67 -11.38
CA LYS A 159 -12.59 -2.87 -10.64
C LYS A 159 -13.49 -3.12 -9.44
N ASN A 160 -13.60 -4.40 -9.04
CA ASN A 160 -14.55 -4.83 -8.02
C ASN A 160 -13.92 -5.24 -6.70
N LYS A 161 -12.68 -5.71 -6.72
CA LYS A 161 -11.98 -6.21 -5.53
C LYS A 161 -10.65 -5.51 -5.35
N GLY A 162 -10.48 -4.86 -4.23
CA GLY A 162 -9.23 -4.19 -3.86
C GLY A 162 -8.77 -4.56 -2.46
N CYS A 163 -7.47 -4.47 -2.23
CA CYS A 163 -6.86 -4.69 -0.93
C CYS A 163 -5.86 -3.57 -0.62
N ALA A 164 -5.99 -2.97 0.56
CA ALA A 164 -5.03 -2.00 1.08
C ALA A 164 -4.36 -2.56 2.32
N THR A 165 -3.04 -2.38 2.45
CA THR A 165 -2.26 -2.87 3.60
C THR A 165 -1.04 -1.98 3.89
N LEU A 166 -0.67 -1.94 5.15
CA LEU A 166 0.55 -1.25 5.59
C LEU A 166 1.15 -1.93 6.84
#